data_e5e713dab75f4782cf80c5196a54969a
#
_entry.id   e5e713dab75f4782cf80c5196a54969a
#
_cell.length_a   1.000
_cell.length_b   1.000
_cell.length_c   1.000
_cell.angle_alpha   90.00
_cell.angle_beta   90.00
_cell.angle_gamma   90.00
#
_symmetry.space_group_name_H-M   'P 1'
#
loop_
_entity.id
_entity.type
_entity.pdbx_description
1 polymer ?
#
loop_
_entity_poly.entity_id
_entity_poly.type
_entity_poly.pdbx_seq_one_letter_code
_entity_poly.pdbx_strand_id
1 'polypeptide(L)'
;MRITPLEKVLVEHEGLCLDLYRDTASPPRWTIGIGRNLSDVSLRDETEALYLLGRDLDAIRAELDHAWPHWRQLDEVRADVVLSMAFNLGVAGFM
;
A
#
# COMPACT_ATOMS: atom_id res chain seq x y z
N MET A 1 12.06 13.59 1.17
CA MET A 1 12.15 12.86 2.45
C MET A 1 13.60 12.76 2.87
N ARG A 2 13.88 13.11 4.10
CA ARG A 2 15.22 12.93 4.66
C ARG A 2 15.34 11.56 5.30
N ILE A 3 16.47 10.90 5.03
CA ILE A 3 16.81 9.67 5.73
C ILE A 3 18.04 9.87 6.57
N THR A 4 18.11 9.17 7.68
CA THR A 4 19.26 9.22 8.58
C THR A 4 20.43 8.41 8.00
N PRO A 5 21.67 8.64 8.45
CA PRO A 5 22.80 7.79 8.04
C PRO A 5 22.56 6.30 8.33
N LEU A 6 21.93 5.98 9.47
CA LEU A 6 21.62 4.60 9.81
C LEU A 6 20.59 3.99 8.81
N GLU A 7 19.53 4.75 8.51
CA GLU A 7 18.54 4.30 7.54
C GLU A 7 19.17 4.05 6.18
N LYS A 8 20.07 4.93 5.75
CA LYS A 8 20.78 4.77 4.48
C LYS A 8 21.60 3.47 4.46
N VAL A 9 22.33 3.18 5.54
CA VAL A 9 23.10 1.95 5.67
C VAL A 9 22.19 0.73 5.59
N LEU A 10 21.04 0.77 6.27
CA LEU A 10 20.08 -0.34 6.27
C LEU A 10 19.49 -0.56 4.88
N VAL A 11 19.15 0.51 4.15
CA VAL A 11 18.68 0.40 2.77
C VAL A 11 19.74 -0.26 1.90
N GLU A 12 21.02 0.12 2.05
CA GLU A 12 22.10 -0.47 1.26
C GLU A 12 22.30 -1.96 1.57
N HIS A 13 22.18 -2.36 2.84
CA HIS A 13 22.38 -3.75 3.26
C HIS A 13 21.17 -4.64 2.97
N GLU A 14 19.95 -4.15 3.29
CA GLU A 14 18.73 -4.95 3.17
C GLU A 14 18.10 -4.84 1.78
N GLY A 15 18.37 -3.76 1.08
CA GLY A 15 17.71 -3.44 -0.18
C GLY A 15 16.32 -2.86 0.03
N LEU A 16 15.81 -2.22 -1.00
CA LEU A 16 14.45 -1.67 -1.02
C LEU A 16 13.65 -2.37 -2.10
N CYS A 17 12.57 -3.03 -1.72
CA CYS A 17 11.66 -3.65 -2.66
C CYS A 17 10.23 -3.23 -2.31
N LEU A 18 9.57 -2.53 -3.23
CA LEU A 18 8.20 -2.05 -3.00
C LEU A 18 7.16 -3.16 -3.16
N ASP A 19 7.55 -4.25 -3.81
CA ASP A 19 6.68 -5.41 -3.99
C ASP A 19 7.01 -6.50 -2.98
N LEU A 20 6.01 -7.32 -2.69
CA LEU A 20 6.18 -8.50 -1.84
C LEU A 20 7.13 -9.50 -2.51
N TYR A 21 8.07 -10.04 -1.77
CA TYR A 21 9.00 -11.04 -2.27
C TYR A 21 9.34 -12.05 -1.19
N ARG A 22 9.92 -13.18 -1.60
CA ARG A 22 10.47 -14.15 -0.67
C ARG A 22 11.95 -13.86 -0.44
N ASP A 23 12.36 -13.83 0.81
CA ASP A 23 13.77 -13.60 1.15
C ASP A 23 14.61 -14.85 0.89
N THR A 24 15.92 -14.73 1.17
CA THR A 24 16.88 -15.82 0.97
C THR A 24 17.01 -16.73 2.20
N ALA A 25 16.19 -16.53 3.22
CA ALA A 25 16.21 -17.36 4.42
C ALA A 25 15.78 -18.81 4.12
N SER A 26 16.09 -19.71 5.02
CA SER A 26 15.70 -21.11 4.90
C SER A 26 14.88 -21.51 6.12
N PRO A 27 13.54 -21.69 6.00
CA PRO A 27 12.75 -21.52 4.77
C PRO A 27 12.57 -20.06 4.36
N PRO A 28 12.28 -19.77 3.07
CA PRO A 28 12.05 -18.42 2.58
C PRO A 28 10.82 -17.78 3.27
N ARG A 29 10.91 -16.48 3.54
CA ARG A 29 9.85 -15.74 4.21
C ARG A 29 9.36 -14.60 3.33
N TRP A 30 8.06 -14.32 3.41
CA TRP A 30 7.48 -13.17 2.69
C TRP A 30 7.97 -11.88 3.32
N THR A 31 8.51 -11.01 2.47
CA THR A 31 9.23 -9.79 2.87
C THR A 31 8.81 -8.64 1.97
N ILE A 32 8.81 -7.42 2.49
CA ILE A 32 8.50 -6.22 1.72
C ILE A 32 9.29 -5.04 2.29
N GLY A 33 9.50 -4.02 1.45
CA GLY A 33 10.15 -2.80 1.87
C GLY A 33 11.64 -2.98 2.07
N ILE A 34 12.11 -2.63 3.25
CA ILE A 34 13.53 -2.70 3.60
C ILE A 34 13.72 -3.87 4.58
N GLY A 35 13.66 -5.10 4.04
CA GLY A 35 13.89 -6.29 4.84
C GLY A 35 12.79 -6.62 5.85
N ARG A 36 11.57 -6.12 5.66
CA ARG A 36 10.48 -6.31 6.62
C ARG A 36 9.82 -7.67 6.43
N ASN A 37 10.09 -8.60 7.33
CA ASN A 37 9.51 -9.94 7.32
C ASN A 37 8.08 -9.89 7.86
N LEU A 38 7.11 -10.26 7.04
CA LEU A 38 5.69 -10.19 7.38
C LEU A 38 5.24 -11.24 8.39
N SER A 39 6.04 -12.29 8.60
CA SER A 39 5.72 -13.30 9.61
C SER A 39 6.01 -12.83 11.04
N ASP A 40 6.93 -11.87 11.19
CA ASP A 40 7.43 -11.43 12.48
C ASP A 40 6.93 -10.07 12.92
N VAL A 41 6.23 -9.36 12.04
CA VAL A 41 5.81 -7.98 12.31
C VAL A 41 4.31 -7.83 12.19
N SER A 42 3.78 -6.90 12.96
CA SER A 42 2.40 -6.45 12.88
C SER A 42 2.41 -4.93 12.73
N LEU A 43 1.25 -4.35 12.50
CA LEU A 43 1.12 -2.91 12.58
C LEU A 43 1.20 -2.49 14.03
N ARG A 44 1.86 -1.36 14.28
CA ARG A 44 2.14 -0.91 15.64
C ARG A 44 0.90 -0.40 16.35
N ASP A 45 0.06 0.35 15.64
CA ASP A 45 -1.09 1.02 16.22
C ASP A 45 -2.12 1.39 15.13
N GLU A 46 -3.22 1.97 15.58
CA GLU A 46 -4.29 2.41 14.69
C GLU A 46 -3.83 3.52 13.74
N THR A 47 -2.95 4.41 14.18
CA THR A 47 -2.42 5.48 13.34
C THR A 47 -1.68 4.93 12.14
N GLU A 48 -0.88 3.89 12.35
CA GLU A 48 -0.16 3.23 11.25
C GLU A 48 -1.14 2.57 10.28
N ALA A 49 -2.17 1.91 10.80
CA ALA A 49 -3.20 1.28 9.97
C ALA A 49 -3.96 2.32 9.13
N LEU A 50 -4.34 3.45 9.74
CA LEU A 50 -5.04 4.52 9.04
C LEU A 50 -4.16 5.20 7.99
N TYR A 51 -2.88 5.36 8.28
CA TYR A 51 -1.94 5.89 7.29
C TYR A 51 -1.89 4.99 6.05
N LEU A 52 -1.78 3.69 6.24
CA LEU A 52 -1.77 2.74 5.12
C LEU A 52 -3.10 2.74 4.37
N LEU A 53 -4.22 2.82 5.08
CA LEU A 53 -5.54 2.93 4.44
C LEU A 53 -5.61 4.17 3.56
N GLY A 54 -5.13 5.32 4.04
CA GLY A 54 -5.09 6.54 3.25
C GLY A 54 -4.27 6.39 1.98
N ARG A 55 -3.14 5.72 2.06
CA ARG A 55 -2.30 5.41 0.90
C ARG A 55 -3.01 4.49 -0.08
N ASP A 56 -3.71 3.48 0.43
CA ASP A 56 -4.46 2.54 -0.41
C ASP A 56 -5.60 3.26 -1.13
N LEU A 57 -6.31 4.14 -0.44
CA LEU A 57 -7.38 4.93 -1.06
C LEU A 57 -6.86 5.88 -2.12
N ASP A 58 -5.70 6.49 -1.91
CA ASP A 58 -5.07 7.34 -2.94
C ASP A 58 -4.73 6.54 -4.19
N ALA A 59 -4.23 5.32 -4.03
CA ALA A 59 -3.95 4.44 -5.16
C ALA A 59 -5.22 4.07 -5.92
N ILE A 60 -6.30 3.79 -5.21
CA ILE A 60 -7.61 3.48 -5.81
C ILE A 60 -8.16 4.69 -6.58
N ARG A 61 -8.05 5.89 -6.00
CA ARG A 61 -8.45 7.12 -6.71
C ARG A 61 -7.71 7.30 -8.03
N ALA A 62 -6.40 7.04 -8.01
CA ALA A 62 -5.59 7.13 -9.23
C ALA A 62 -6.01 6.10 -10.27
N GLU A 63 -6.30 4.88 -9.86
CA GLU A 63 -6.79 3.84 -10.77
C GLU A 63 -8.15 4.20 -11.36
N LEU A 64 -9.07 4.72 -10.54
CA LEU A 64 -10.37 5.18 -11.00
C LEU A 64 -10.26 6.37 -11.95
N ASP A 65 -9.33 7.28 -11.70
CA ASP A 65 -9.09 8.41 -12.61
C ASP A 65 -8.70 7.94 -14.00
N HIS A 66 -7.96 6.83 -14.07
CA HIS A 66 -7.57 6.24 -15.34
C HIS A 66 -8.70 5.43 -15.98
N ALA A 67 -9.39 4.59 -15.20
CA ALA A 67 -10.37 3.64 -15.71
C ALA A 67 -11.75 4.27 -15.93
N TRP A 68 -12.15 5.21 -15.09
CA TRP A 68 -13.48 5.81 -15.14
C TRP A 68 -13.49 7.23 -14.53
N PRO A 69 -12.91 8.23 -15.21
CA PRO A 69 -12.74 9.57 -14.65
C PRO A 69 -14.05 10.26 -14.25
N HIS A 70 -15.19 9.83 -14.77
CA HIS A 70 -16.50 10.39 -14.43
C HIS A 70 -16.83 10.27 -12.93
N TRP A 71 -16.17 9.38 -12.19
CA TRP A 71 -16.42 9.26 -10.75
C TRP A 71 -16.16 10.57 -10.00
N ARG A 72 -15.30 11.43 -10.53
CA ARG A 72 -15.01 12.74 -9.94
C ARG A 72 -16.19 13.73 -10.03
N GLN A 73 -17.16 13.45 -10.90
CA GLN A 73 -18.34 14.28 -11.06
C GLN A 73 -19.49 13.89 -10.12
N LEU A 74 -19.37 12.77 -9.43
CA LEU A 74 -20.35 12.33 -8.45
C LEU A 74 -20.31 13.23 -7.22
N ASP A 75 -21.45 13.34 -6.53
CA ASP A 75 -21.44 14.00 -5.23
C ASP A 75 -20.61 13.18 -4.23
N GLU A 76 -20.30 13.79 -3.08
CA GLU A 76 -19.42 13.17 -2.09
C GLU A 76 -19.93 11.81 -1.63
N VAL A 77 -21.24 11.69 -1.37
CA VAL A 77 -21.83 10.44 -0.86
C VAL A 77 -21.67 9.31 -1.90
N ARG A 78 -21.99 9.60 -3.16
CA ARG A 78 -21.87 8.60 -4.23
C ARG A 78 -20.43 8.28 -4.54
N ALA A 79 -19.55 9.28 -4.54
CA ALA A 79 -18.13 9.06 -4.71
C ALA A 79 -17.56 8.14 -3.62
N ASP A 80 -17.96 8.33 -2.38
CA ASP A 80 -17.52 7.49 -1.27
C ASP A 80 -18.03 6.05 -1.42
N VAL A 81 -19.25 5.85 -1.91
CA VAL A 81 -19.76 4.51 -2.21
C VAL A 81 -18.91 3.83 -3.28
N VAL A 82 -18.58 4.54 -4.34
CA VAL A 82 -17.72 4.01 -5.42
C VAL A 82 -16.35 3.63 -4.88
N LEU A 83 -15.74 4.50 -4.07
CA LEU A 83 -14.44 4.22 -3.46
C LEU A 83 -14.51 2.99 -2.54
N SER A 84 -15.57 2.87 -1.77
CA SER A 84 -15.76 1.72 -0.87
C SER A 84 -15.89 0.42 -1.66
N MET A 85 -16.66 0.42 -2.74
CA MET A 85 -16.82 -0.76 -3.58
C MET A 85 -15.50 -1.13 -4.27
N ALA A 86 -14.79 -0.15 -4.80
CA ALA A 86 -13.49 -0.37 -5.44
C ALA A 86 -12.45 -0.89 -4.45
N PHE A 87 -12.50 -0.41 -3.20
CA PHE A 87 -11.61 -0.89 -2.15
C PHE A 87 -11.85 -2.38 -1.88
N ASN A 88 -13.09 -2.82 -1.84
CA ASN A 88 -13.44 -4.21 -1.53
C ASN A 88 -13.24 -5.16 -2.72
N LEU A 89 -13.54 -4.71 -3.93
CA LEU A 89 -13.55 -5.56 -5.12
C LEU A 89 -12.31 -5.40 -6.00
N GLY A 90 -11.51 -4.37 -5.74
CA GLY A 90 -10.51 -3.90 -6.69
C GLY A 90 -11.19 -3.10 -7.82
N VAL A 91 -10.45 -2.19 -8.45
CA VAL A 91 -11.02 -1.35 -9.52
C VAL A 91 -11.47 -2.23 -10.70
N ALA A 92 -10.67 -3.21 -11.09
CA ALA A 92 -11.02 -4.12 -12.17
C ALA A 92 -12.29 -4.94 -11.85
N GLY A 93 -12.43 -5.38 -10.60
CA GLY A 93 -13.62 -6.13 -10.16
C GLY A 93 -14.88 -5.28 -10.06
N PHE A 94 -14.72 -3.98 -9.73
CA PHE A 94 -15.81 -3.02 -9.67
C PHE A 94 -16.31 -2.66 -11.08
N MET A 95 -15.37 -2.50 -12.00
CA MET A 95 -15.69 -2.15 -13.39
C MET A 95 -16.21 -3.36 -14.15
#